data_565fde9a6ea28ba9bc3e13a6466329ba
#
_entry.id   565fde9a6ea28ba9bc3e13a6466329ba
#
_cell.length_a   1.000
_cell.length_b   1.000
_cell.length_c   1.000
_cell.angle_alpha   90.00
_cell.angle_beta   90.00
_cell.angle_gamma   90.00
#
_symmetry.space_group_name_H-M   'P 1'
#
loop_
_entity.id
_entity.type
_entity.pdbx_description
1 polymer ?
#
loop_
_entity_poly.entity_id
_entity_poly.type
_entity_poly.pdbx_seq_one_letter_code
_entity_poly.pdbx_strand_id
1 'polypeptide(L)'
;MAPSAEPVRAATPRHIRSFVLRQGRFTPAQQRAFAEHWSHYGLDLRSDAAHAFARPAPCVLEIGFGNGEQLLWSAQHEPDKNFIGIEVHRPGVGRLMNALAAHNVDNARLYNHDAVEVIQHLAPTSLAEVRIYFPDPWPKQRQQKRRLIQPQFVELLATRVAPGGRLHLATDWADYAAQMLTVLDASTAWRNKAPERFVPRPAWRIETHFEKRGRRLGHGVWDLVYERC
;
A
#
# COMPACT_ATOMS: atom_id res chain seq x y z
N MET A 1 29.49 48.19 -10.40
CA MET A 1 28.25 47.37 -10.27
C MET A 1 28.66 45.93 -10.54
N ALA A 2 28.69 45.11 -9.50
CA ALA A 2 28.96 43.67 -9.64
C ALA A 2 27.62 42.92 -9.89
N PRO A 3 27.57 41.89 -10.76
CA PRO A 3 26.35 41.15 -11.01
C PRO A 3 26.04 40.25 -9.79
N SER A 4 24.82 40.36 -9.30
CA SER A 4 24.27 39.52 -8.25
C SER A 4 24.13 38.07 -8.75
N ALA A 5 24.83 37.14 -8.11
CA ALA A 5 24.69 35.72 -8.37
C ALA A 5 23.33 35.25 -7.88
N GLU A 6 22.50 34.74 -8.79
CA GLU A 6 21.25 34.02 -8.40
C GLU A 6 21.58 32.73 -7.61
N PRO A 7 20.81 32.41 -6.56
CA PRO A 7 21.03 31.18 -5.83
C PRO A 7 20.66 29.96 -6.70
N VAL A 8 21.64 29.08 -6.90
CA VAL A 8 21.45 27.78 -7.56
C VAL A 8 20.40 27.00 -6.73
N ARG A 9 19.21 26.80 -7.28
CA ARG A 9 18.19 25.92 -6.72
C ARG A 9 18.76 24.50 -6.66
N ALA A 10 19.03 24.02 -5.46
CA ALA A 10 19.40 22.63 -5.22
C ALA A 10 18.28 21.72 -5.82
N ALA A 11 18.66 20.92 -6.82
CA ALA A 11 17.75 19.96 -7.41
C ALA A 11 17.34 18.95 -6.35
N THR A 12 16.06 18.93 -5.97
CA THR A 12 15.50 17.91 -5.09
C THR A 12 15.81 16.53 -5.69
N PRO A 13 16.40 15.59 -4.95
CA PRO A 13 16.72 14.27 -5.49
C PRO A 13 15.44 13.65 -6.05
N ARG A 14 15.45 13.26 -7.33
CA ARG A 14 14.31 12.58 -7.95
C ARG A 14 14.07 11.27 -7.19
N HIS A 15 12.95 11.18 -6.49
CA HIS A 15 12.52 9.96 -5.80
C HIS A 15 12.47 8.80 -6.80
N ILE A 16 13.15 7.69 -6.47
CA ILE A 16 13.16 6.49 -7.31
C ILE A 16 11.80 5.81 -7.16
N ARG A 17 10.96 5.83 -8.19
CA ARG A 17 9.64 5.20 -8.15
C ARG A 17 9.75 3.69 -8.01
N SER A 18 9.00 3.14 -7.07
CA SER A 18 8.90 1.71 -6.78
C SER A 18 8.03 0.94 -7.80
N PHE A 19 7.36 1.62 -8.69
CA PHE A 19 6.42 1.07 -9.66
C PHE A 19 6.71 1.54 -11.09
N VAL A 20 6.10 0.86 -12.07
CA VAL A 20 6.04 1.28 -13.48
C VAL A 20 4.61 1.71 -13.80
N LEU A 21 4.43 2.97 -14.21
CA LEU A 21 3.14 3.43 -14.76
C LEU A 21 2.91 2.77 -16.12
N ARG A 22 2.37 1.55 -16.12
CA ARG A 22 1.77 0.95 -17.31
C ARG A 22 0.29 1.30 -17.27
N GLN A 23 -0.10 2.33 -17.99
CA GLN A 23 -1.51 2.60 -18.22
C GLN A 23 -2.05 1.51 -19.16
N GLY A 24 -2.65 0.46 -18.60
CA GLY A 24 -3.42 -0.51 -19.35
C GLY A 24 -4.65 0.15 -20.00
N ARG A 25 -5.36 -0.60 -20.86
CA ARG A 25 -6.58 -0.10 -21.51
C ARG A 25 -7.60 0.30 -20.44
N PHE A 26 -7.97 1.56 -20.41
CA PHE A 26 -8.97 2.11 -19.50
C PHE A 26 -10.35 1.92 -20.13
N THR A 27 -11.16 1.02 -19.60
CA THR A 27 -12.46 0.70 -20.16
C THR A 27 -13.48 1.83 -19.90
N PRO A 28 -14.54 1.98 -20.74
CA PRO A 28 -15.58 2.97 -20.48
C PRO A 28 -16.22 2.84 -19.09
N ALA A 29 -16.42 1.62 -18.59
CA ALA A 29 -16.96 1.39 -17.25
C ALA A 29 -16.03 1.91 -16.14
N GLN A 30 -14.71 1.70 -16.27
CA GLN A 30 -13.72 2.24 -15.33
C GLN A 30 -13.63 3.77 -15.42
N GLN A 31 -13.78 4.35 -16.62
CA GLN A 31 -13.84 5.81 -16.79
C GLN A 31 -15.06 6.41 -16.09
N ARG A 32 -16.24 5.81 -16.29
CA ARG A 32 -17.47 6.22 -15.60
C ARG A 32 -17.34 6.15 -14.09
N ALA A 33 -16.66 5.12 -13.54
CA ALA A 33 -16.44 4.99 -12.11
C ALA A 33 -15.78 6.24 -11.49
N PHE A 34 -14.82 6.85 -12.19
CA PHE A 34 -14.21 8.10 -11.72
C PHE A 34 -15.18 9.28 -11.75
N ALA A 35 -16.06 9.37 -12.74
CA ALA A 35 -17.05 10.44 -12.81
C ALA A 35 -18.17 10.28 -11.77
N GLU A 36 -18.59 9.05 -11.50
CA GLU A 36 -19.75 8.74 -10.66
C GLU A 36 -19.38 8.53 -9.18
N HIS A 37 -18.21 7.96 -8.89
CA HIS A 37 -17.87 7.47 -7.55
C HIS A 37 -16.65 8.13 -6.91
N TRP A 38 -15.83 8.89 -7.68
CA TRP A 38 -14.63 9.51 -7.11
C TRP A 38 -14.97 10.50 -5.98
N SER A 39 -16.04 11.28 -6.11
CA SER A 39 -16.44 12.23 -5.07
C SER A 39 -16.76 11.57 -3.72
N HIS A 40 -17.13 10.29 -3.74
CA HIS A 40 -17.48 9.53 -2.54
C HIS A 40 -16.29 8.72 -2.01
N TYR A 41 -15.59 7.99 -2.89
CA TYR A 41 -14.50 7.09 -2.49
C TYR A 41 -13.11 7.70 -2.64
N GLY A 42 -12.93 8.69 -3.50
CA GLY A 42 -11.63 9.27 -3.82
C GLY A 42 -11.12 10.22 -2.75
N LEU A 43 -9.82 10.17 -2.52
CA LEU A 43 -9.09 11.13 -1.70
C LEU A 43 -8.02 11.81 -2.54
N ASP A 44 -7.91 13.14 -2.39
CA ASP A 44 -6.78 13.90 -2.91
C ASP A 44 -5.61 13.87 -1.92
N LEU A 45 -4.40 14.11 -2.40
CA LEU A 45 -3.17 14.03 -1.59
C LEU A 45 -3.22 14.85 -0.31
N ARG A 46 -3.95 15.97 -0.33
CA ARG A 46 -4.09 16.88 0.83
C ARG A 46 -5.37 16.64 1.63
N SER A 47 -6.16 15.63 1.28
CA SER A 47 -7.35 15.26 2.05
C SER A 47 -6.95 14.75 3.43
N ASP A 48 -7.69 15.19 4.45
CA ASP A 48 -7.56 14.60 5.77
C ASP A 48 -8.25 13.23 5.80
N ALA A 49 -7.45 12.18 5.69
CA ALA A 49 -7.94 10.82 5.67
C ALA A 49 -8.70 10.43 6.95
N ALA A 50 -8.38 11.04 8.09
CA ALA A 50 -9.06 10.76 9.36
C ALA A 50 -10.53 11.23 9.35
N HIS A 51 -10.82 12.34 8.65
CA HIS A 51 -12.16 12.91 8.52
C HIS A 51 -12.92 12.41 7.29
N ALA A 52 -12.34 11.50 6.51
CA ALA A 52 -12.98 10.97 5.30
C ALA A 52 -14.07 9.92 5.58
N PHE A 53 -14.22 9.50 6.83
CA PHE A 53 -15.17 8.46 7.24
C PHE A 53 -16.25 9.03 8.15
N ALA A 54 -17.47 8.51 8.03
CA ALA A 54 -18.62 8.94 8.86
C ALA A 54 -18.44 8.62 10.35
N ARG A 55 -17.55 7.68 10.71
CA ARG A 55 -17.29 7.27 12.08
C ARG A 55 -15.80 7.07 12.36
N PRO A 56 -15.32 7.37 13.57
CA PRO A 56 -13.99 6.98 13.99
C PRO A 56 -13.92 5.45 14.14
N ALA A 57 -12.87 4.85 13.58
CA ALA A 57 -12.57 3.42 13.69
C ALA A 57 -11.08 3.18 13.43
N PRO A 58 -10.51 2.04 13.88
CA PRO A 58 -9.14 1.68 13.51
C PRO A 58 -8.96 1.70 12.00
N CYS A 59 -7.92 2.40 11.53
CA CYS A 59 -7.67 2.59 10.11
C CYS A 59 -6.64 1.59 9.59
N VAL A 60 -6.98 0.88 8.53
CA VAL A 60 -6.12 -0.07 7.81
C VAL A 60 -5.73 0.53 6.47
N LEU A 61 -4.44 0.58 6.17
CA LEU A 61 -3.92 1.04 4.88
C LEU A 61 -3.49 -0.17 4.04
N GLU A 62 -4.04 -0.31 2.82
CA GLU A 62 -3.56 -1.27 1.83
C GLU A 62 -2.83 -0.55 0.70
N ILE A 63 -1.54 -0.89 0.48
CA ILE A 63 -0.69 -0.29 -0.54
C ILE A 63 -0.57 -1.23 -1.73
N GLY A 64 -0.91 -0.73 -2.93
CA GLY A 64 -0.85 -1.52 -4.15
C GLY A 64 -1.99 -2.52 -4.26
N PHE A 65 -3.22 -2.11 -3.97
CA PHE A 65 -4.38 -3.02 -3.94
C PHE A 65 -4.74 -3.65 -5.31
N GLY A 66 -4.13 -3.23 -6.41
CA GLY A 66 -4.32 -3.78 -7.75
C GLY A 66 -5.78 -3.69 -8.20
N ASN A 67 -6.46 -4.85 -8.35
CA ASN A 67 -7.88 -4.93 -8.69
C ASN A 67 -8.82 -4.73 -7.49
N GLY A 68 -8.29 -4.65 -6.27
CA GLY A 68 -9.02 -4.36 -5.04
C GLY A 68 -9.76 -5.57 -4.41
N GLU A 69 -9.48 -6.80 -4.84
CA GLU A 69 -10.15 -8.00 -4.31
C GLU A 69 -9.97 -8.14 -2.79
N GLN A 70 -8.75 -7.96 -2.30
CA GLN A 70 -8.45 -8.03 -0.88
C GLN A 70 -9.09 -6.88 -0.10
N LEU A 71 -8.96 -5.65 -0.59
CA LEU A 71 -9.52 -4.48 0.09
C LEU A 71 -11.04 -4.54 0.18
N LEU A 72 -11.73 -4.91 -0.90
CA LEU A 72 -13.17 -5.11 -0.92
C LEU A 72 -13.60 -6.17 0.11
N TRP A 73 -12.94 -7.34 0.07
CA TRP A 73 -13.22 -8.42 1.01
C TRP A 73 -13.03 -7.95 2.46
N SER A 74 -11.93 -7.28 2.75
CA SER A 74 -11.63 -6.76 4.08
C SER A 74 -12.69 -5.77 4.56
N ALA A 75 -13.06 -4.81 3.71
CA ALA A 75 -14.07 -3.80 4.05
C ALA A 75 -15.45 -4.41 4.35
N GLN A 76 -15.79 -5.52 3.70
CA GLN A 76 -17.03 -6.26 3.94
C GLN A 76 -16.99 -7.13 5.22
N HIS A 77 -15.84 -7.75 5.53
CA HIS A 77 -15.71 -8.73 6.62
C HIS A 77 -15.16 -8.15 7.92
N GLU A 78 -14.61 -6.95 7.88
CA GLU A 78 -14.09 -6.21 9.04
C GLU A 78 -14.83 -4.85 9.14
N PRO A 79 -16.17 -4.84 9.34
CA PRO A 79 -16.97 -3.60 9.27
C PRO A 79 -16.71 -2.65 10.44
N ASP A 80 -16.01 -3.08 11.47
CA ASP A 80 -15.57 -2.29 12.62
C ASP A 80 -14.32 -1.44 12.31
N LYS A 81 -13.71 -1.60 11.12
CA LYS A 81 -12.53 -0.86 10.67
C LYS A 81 -12.85 0.06 9.50
N ASN A 82 -11.98 1.05 9.30
CA ASN A 82 -11.93 1.88 8.11
C ASN A 82 -10.73 1.47 7.23
N PHE A 83 -10.90 1.51 5.92
CA PHE A 83 -9.89 1.08 4.97
C PHE A 83 -9.47 2.22 4.06
N ILE A 84 -8.17 2.42 3.91
CA ILE A 84 -7.58 3.31 2.92
C ILE A 84 -6.81 2.45 1.92
N GLY A 85 -7.12 2.58 0.63
CA GLY A 85 -6.38 1.94 -0.44
C GLY A 85 -5.54 2.94 -1.21
N ILE A 86 -4.30 2.57 -1.55
CA ILE A 86 -3.44 3.35 -2.44
C ILE A 86 -3.11 2.50 -3.67
N GLU A 87 -3.35 3.04 -4.86
CA GLU A 87 -3.00 2.37 -6.11
C GLU A 87 -2.70 3.43 -7.20
N VAL A 88 -1.63 3.20 -7.97
CA VAL A 88 -1.24 4.09 -9.07
C VAL A 88 -1.91 3.73 -10.40
N HIS A 89 -2.37 2.49 -10.54
CA HIS A 89 -2.98 1.96 -11.74
C HIS A 89 -4.48 2.32 -11.80
N ARG A 90 -4.82 3.40 -12.50
CA ARG A 90 -6.18 3.92 -12.62
C ARG A 90 -7.26 2.86 -12.96
N PRO A 91 -7.05 1.92 -13.90
CA PRO A 91 -8.02 0.87 -14.16
C PRO A 91 -8.38 0.02 -12.94
N GLY A 92 -7.41 -0.28 -12.07
CA GLY A 92 -7.65 -0.99 -10.81
C GLY A 92 -8.52 -0.17 -9.85
N VAL A 93 -8.19 1.11 -9.69
CA VAL A 93 -8.99 2.05 -8.86
C VAL A 93 -10.44 2.13 -9.34
N GLY A 94 -10.66 2.32 -10.66
CA GLY A 94 -12.00 2.37 -11.23
C GLY A 94 -12.77 1.06 -11.05
N ARG A 95 -12.09 -0.10 -11.15
CA ARG A 95 -12.68 -1.40 -10.88
C ARG A 95 -13.14 -1.53 -9.43
N LEU A 96 -12.27 -1.15 -8.48
CA LEU A 96 -12.60 -1.23 -7.06
C LEU A 96 -13.75 -0.28 -6.69
N MET A 97 -13.76 0.97 -7.18
CA MET A 97 -14.88 1.90 -6.94
C MET A 97 -16.23 1.33 -7.37
N ASN A 98 -16.30 0.74 -8.58
CA ASN A 98 -17.53 0.08 -9.04
C ASN A 98 -17.94 -1.09 -8.11
N ALA A 99 -16.97 -1.86 -7.62
CA ALA A 99 -17.26 -2.99 -6.72
C ALA A 99 -17.73 -2.50 -5.33
N LEU A 100 -17.08 -1.47 -4.76
CA LEU A 100 -17.50 -0.86 -3.49
C LEU A 100 -18.93 -0.32 -3.58
N ALA A 101 -19.25 0.41 -4.67
CA ALA A 101 -20.58 0.94 -4.90
C ALA A 101 -21.64 -0.17 -5.07
N ALA A 102 -21.34 -1.19 -5.88
CA ALA A 102 -22.24 -2.32 -6.11
C ALA A 102 -22.59 -3.11 -4.84
N HIS A 103 -21.69 -3.12 -3.87
CA HIS A 103 -21.87 -3.79 -2.58
C HIS A 103 -22.25 -2.86 -1.42
N ASN A 104 -22.49 -1.56 -1.68
CA ASN A 104 -22.80 -0.55 -0.68
C ASN A 104 -21.78 -0.50 0.48
N VAL A 105 -20.49 -0.63 0.14
CA VAL A 105 -19.37 -0.57 1.10
C VAL A 105 -18.98 0.89 1.32
N ASP A 106 -19.09 1.39 2.56
CA ASP A 106 -18.86 2.81 2.88
C ASP A 106 -17.66 3.06 3.78
N ASN A 107 -17.04 2.03 4.29
CA ASN A 107 -15.86 2.08 5.16
C ASN A 107 -14.52 2.00 4.40
N ALA A 108 -14.49 2.36 3.11
CA ALA A 108 -13.29 2.38 2.28
C ALA A 108 -13.11 3.73 1.57
N ARG A 109 -11.86 4.20 1.46
CA ARG A 109 -11.46 5.39 0.70
C ARG A 109 -10.19 5.11 -0.08
N LEU A 110 -9.97 5.79 -1.22
CA LEU A 110 -8.96 5.42 -2.19
C LEU A 110 -8.11 6.63 -2.62
N TYR A 111 -6.80 6.45 -2.62
CA TYR A 111 -5.87 7.35 -3.30
C TYR A 111 -5.44 6.74 -4.64
N ASN A 112 -5.51 7.54 -5.71
CA ASN A 112 -4.86 7.19 -6.97
C ASN A 112 -3.53 7.96 -7.08
N HIS A 113 -2.55 7.60 -6.26
CA HIS A 113 -1.31 8.35 -6.10
C HIS A 113 -0.12 7.44 -5.73
N ASP A 114 1.11 8.00 -5.71
CA ASP A 114 2.30 7.34 -5.17
C ASP A 114 2.15 7.12 -3.66
N ALA A 115 2.38 5.90 -3.21
CA ALA A 115 2.22 5.53 -1.80
C ALA A 115 3.14 6.32 -0.86
N VAL A 116 4.38 6.57 -1.27
CA VAL A 116 5.36 7.33 -0.47
C VAL A 116 4.86 8.75 -0.24
N GLU A 117 4.36 9.40 -1.31
CA GLU A 117 3.82 10.75 -1.22
C GLU A 117 2.56 10.80 -0.32
N VAL A 118 1.63 9.84 -0.46
CA VAL A 118 0.45 9.76 0.41
C VAL A 118 0.85 9.58 1.88
N ILE A 119 1.73 8.61 2.18
CA ILE A 119 2.16 8.32 3.55
C ILE A 119 2.83 9.52 4.22
N GLN A 120 3.58 10.33 3.46
CA GLN A 120 4.17 11.57 3.99
C GLN A 120 3.13 12.58 4.50
N HIS A 121 1.91 12.56 3.92
CA HIS A 121 0.82 13.46 4.27
C HIS A 121 -0.15 12.90 5.33
N LEU A 122 -0.12 11.60 5.60
CA LEU A 122 -0.94 11.02 6.67
C LEU A 122 -0.50 11.56 8.04
N ALA A 123 -1.45 11.68 8.96
CA ALA A 123 -1.15 12.09 10.33
C ALA A 123 -0.27 11.06 11.05
N PRO A 124 0.64 11.46 11.94
CA PRO A 124 1.41 10.52 12.76
C PRO A 124 0.49 9.58 13.54
N THR A 125 0.89 8.32 13.68
CA THR A 125 0.19 7.27 14.45
C THR A 125 -1.30 7.09 14.12
N SER A 126 -1.71 7.47 12.90
CA SER A 126 -3.11 7.40 12.46
C SER A 126 -3.54 6.02 11.95
N LEU A 127 -2.59 5.12 11.72
CA LEU A 127 -2.85 3.79 11.17
C LEU A 127 -2.75 2.72 12.26
N ALA A 128 -3.76 1.85 12.32
CA ALA A 128 -3.74 0.64 13.15
C ALA A 128 -3.03 -0.53 12.44
N GLU A 129 -3.05 -0.54 11.11
CA GLU A 129 -2.47 -1.61 10.32
C GLU A 129 -2.06 -1.12 8.93
N VAL A 130 -0.96 -1.69 8.39
CA VAL A 130 -0.56 -1.52 7.00
C VAL A 130 -0.43 -2.88 6.33
N ARG A 131 -0.99 -3.02 5.14
CA ARG A 131 -0.97 -4.23 4.31
C ARG A 131 -0.30 -3.92 2.97
N ILE A 132 0.70 -4.73 2.60
CA ILE A 132 1.42 -4.60 1.32
C ILE A 132 1.59 -6.00 0.73
N TYR A 133 0.79 -6.33 -0.27
CA TYR A 133 0.76 -7.67 -0.83
C TYR A 133 1.27 -7.68 -2.25
N PHE A 134 2.24 -8.57 -2.53
CA PHE A 134 2.84 -8.80 -3.83
C PHE A 134 3.37 -7.53 -4.52
N PRO A 135 4.14 -6.68 -3.81
CA PRO A 135 4.78 -5.52 -4.43
C PRO A 135 5.76 -5.97 -5.50
N ASP A 136 6.00 -5.11 -6.51
CA ASP A 136 6.91 -5.39 -7.61
C ASP A 136 8.27 -5.90 -7.13
N PRO A 137 8.70 -7.14 -7.49
CA PRO A 137 9.90 -7.76 -6.93
C PRO A 137 11.21 -7.25 -7.54
N TRP A 138 11.16 -6.56 -8.68
CA TRP A 138 12.34 -6.04 -9.38
C TRP A 138 13.51 -7.04 -9.42
N PRO A 139 13.39 -8.15 -10.17
CA PRO A 139 14.28 -9.31 -10.08
C PRO A 139 15.73 -9.01 -10.44
N LYS A 140 15.98 -8.03 -11.33
CA LYS A 140 17.34 -7.67 -11.74
C LYS A 140 18.03 -6.87 -10.63
N GLN A 141 19.24 -7.27 -10.21
CA GLN A 141 20.01 -6.64 -9.14
C GLN A 141 20.08 -5.10 -9.26
N ARG A 142 20.35 -4.56 -10.46
CA ARG A 142 20.39 -3.11 -10.73
C ARG A 142 19.05 -2.39 -10.45
N GLN A 143 17.94 -3.12 -10.37
CA GLN A 143 16.60 -2.60 -10.16
C GLN A 143 16.10 -2.76 -8.71
N GLN A 144 16.76 -3.54 -7.87
CA GLN A 144 16.36 -3.82 -6.49
C GLN A 144 16.24 -2.55 -5.63
N LYS A 145 17.00 -1.48 -5.96
CA LYS A 145 16.82 -0.15 -5.38
C LYS A 145 15.43 0.46 -5.60
N ARG A 146 14.61 -0.11 -6.50
CA ARG A 146 13.22 0.29 -6.75
C ARG A 146 12.22 -0.48 -5.90
N ARG A 147 12.63 -1.54 -5.21
CA ARG A 147 11.75 -2.27 -4.29
C ARG A 147 11.19 -1.29 -3.26
N LEU A 148 9.90 -1.42 -2.98
CA LEU A 148 9.21 -0.50 -2.05
C LEU A 148 9.75 -0.64 -0.62
N ILE A 149 10.01 -1.89 -0.18
CA ILE A 149 10.48 -2.15 1.17
C ILE A 149 11.99 -1.86 1.23
N GLN A 150 12.30 -0.64 1.64
CA GLN A 150 13.63 -0.09 1.87
C GLN A 150 13.70 0.53 3.27
N PRO A 151 14.87 0.70 3.89
CA PRO A 151 14.99 1.26 5.24
C PRO A 151 14.22 2.58 5.41
N GLN A 152 14.39 3.55 4.49
CA GLN A 152 13.72 4.85 4.60
C GLN A 152 12.19 4.73 4.56
N PHE A 153 11.66 3.79 3.77
CA PHE A 153 10.23 3.55 3.67
C PHE A 153 9.67 2.92 4.96
N VAL A 154 10.40 1.96 5.51
CA VAL A 154 10.03 1.27 6.76
C VAL A 154 10.02 2.23 7.95
N GLU A 155 11.00 3.13 8.03
CA GLU A 155 11.04 4.20 9.04
C GLU A 155 9.90 5.22 8.85
N LEU A 156 9.60 5.60 7.60
CA LEU A 156 8.45 6.47 7.31
C LEU A 156 7.14 5.82 7.77
N LEU A 157 6.91 4.54 7.46
CA LEU A 157 5.74 3.80 7.93
C LEU A 157 5.65 3.78 9.46
N ALA A 158 6.77 3.57 10.15
CA ALA A 158 6.81 3.55 11.59
C ALA A 158 6.30 4.86 12.23
N THR A 159 6.45 5.99 11.56
CA THR A 159 5.90 7.27 12.05
C THR A 159 4.38 7.39 11.89
N ARG A 160 3.75 6.58 11.04
CA ARG A 160 2.32 6.63 10.71
C ARG A 160 1.51 5.54 11.40
N VAL A 161 2.15 4.43 11.74
CA VAL A 161 1.52 3.31 12.44
C VAL A 161 1.58 3.55 13.95
N ALA A 162 0.44 3.38 14.62
CA ALA A 162 0.36 3.50 16.07
C ALA A 162 1.20 2.41 16.77
N PRO A 163 1.76 2.66 17.96
CA PRO A 163 2.38 1.62 18.78
C PRO A 163 1.44 0.43 18.96
N GLY A 164 1.95 -0.80 18.82
CA GLY A 164 1.15 -2.03 18.79
C GLY A 164 0.43 -2.29 17.46
N GLY A 165 0.47 -1.35 16.52
CA GLY A 165 -0.10 -1.52 15.18
C GLY A 165 0.68 -2.53 14.33
N ARG A 166 0.03 -3.05 13.29
CA ARG A 166 0.52 -4.17 12.50
C ARG A 166 1.01 -3.75 11.11
N LEU A 167 2.12 -4.33 10.69
CA LEU A 167 2.58 -4.34 9.30
C LEU A 167 2.54 -5.77 8.77
N HIS A 168 1.75 -6.01 7.73
CA HIS A 168 1.66 -7.31 7.08
C HIS A 168 2.11 -7.21 5.62
N LEU A 169 3.16 -7.96 5.28
CA LEU A 169 3.71 -8.07 3.94
C LEU A 169 3.49 -9.48 3.40
N ALA A 170 3.27 -9.62 2.10
CA ALA A 170 3.30 -10.90 1.41
C ALA A 170 4.00 -10.77 0.07
N THR A 171 4.77 -11.78 -0.31
CA THR A 171 5.44 -11.85 -1.62
C THR A 171 5.59 -13.31 -2.07
N ASP A 172 5.60 -13.53 -3.38
CA ASP A 172 5.90 -14.82 -4.02
C ASP A 172 7.35 -14.88 -4.55
N TRP A 173 8.19 -13.91 -4.19
CA TRP A 173 9.58 -13.78 -4.60
C TRP A 173 10.54 -13.99 -3.43
N ALA A 174 11.19 -15.16 -3.36
CA ALA A 174 12.04 -15.58 -2.22
C ALA A 174 13.13 -14.57 -1.86
N ASP A 175 13.86 -14.04 -2.87
CA ASP A 175 14.91 -13.04 -2.66
C ASP A 175 14.34 -11.73 -2.09
N TYR A 176 13.13 -11.34 -2.50
CA TYR A 176 12.49 -10.15 -1.92
C TYR A 176 11.98 -10.41 -0.50
N ALA A 177 11.47 -11.62 -0.22
CA ALA A 177 11.11 -12.01 1.15
C ALA A 177 12.30 -11.93 2.11
N ALA A 178 13.48 -12.43 1.67
CA ALA A 178 14.72 -12.32 2.44
C ALA A 178 15.15 -10.87 2.66
N GLN A 179 15.04 -10.01 1.65
CA GLN A 179 15.33 -8.58 1.79
C GLN A 179 14.37 -7.90 2.76
N MET A 180 13.05 -8.19 2.67
CA MET A 180 12.03 -7.65 3.59
C MET A 180 12.39 -7.96 5.05
N LEU A 181 12.76 -9.22 5.35
CA LEU A 181 13.23 -9.61 6.68
C LEU A 181 14.45 -8.79 7.10
N THR A 182 15.49 -8.73 6.26
CA THR A 182 16.71 -8.00 6.56
C THR A 182 16.44 -6.53 6.89
N VAL A 183 15.59 -5.87 6.10
CA VAL A 183 15.26 -4.45 6.30
C VAL A 183 14.45 -4.22 7.57
N LEU A 184 13.45 -5.07 7.84
CA LEU A 184 12.58 -4.92 9.00
C LEU A 184 13.26 -5.34 10.31
N ASP A 185 14.06 -6.41 10.30
CA ASP A 185 14.80 -6.86 11.49
C ASP A 185 15.93 -5.89 11.88
N ALA A 186 16.41 -5.07 10.94
CA ALA A 186 17.38 -4.00 11.22
C ALA A 186 16.74 -2.75 11.84
N SER A 187 15.41 -2.59 11.76
CA SER A 187 14.71 -1.45 12.34
C SER A 187 14.31 -1.71 13.78
N THR A 188 14.63 -0.79 14.69
CA THR A 188 14.19 -0.84 16.09
C THR A 188 12.71 -0.51 16.26
N ALA A 189 12.09 -0.01 15.23
CA ALA A 189 10.68 0.39 15.24
C ALA A 189 9.73 -0.81 15.06
N TRP A 190 10.22 -1.95 14.60
CA TRP A 190 9.39 -3.10 14.26
C TRP A 190 9.88 -4.38 14.94
N ARG A 191 8.93 -5.18 15.39
CA ARG A 191 9.19 -6.49 16.01
C ARG A 191 8.49 -7.58 15.21
N ASN A 192 9.26 -8.57 14.74
CA ASN A 192 8.71 -9.73 14.06
C ASN A 192 7.80 -10.52 15.01
N LYS A 193 6.61 -10.89 14.56
CA LYS A 193 5.63 -11.67 15.33
C LYS A 193 5.69 -13.16 15.01
N ALA A 194 6.51 -13.56 14.04
CA ALA A 194 6.67 -14.96 13.64
C ALA A 194 7.82 -15.62 14.41
N PRO A 195 7.61 -16.77 15.09
CA PRO A 195 8.70 -17.54 15.70
C PRO A 195 9.72 -18.03 14.67
N GLU A 196 9.28 -18.36 13.46
CA GLU A 196 10.06 -18.91 12.36
C GLU A 196 10.28 -17.93 11.19
N ARG A 197 10.28 -16.60 11.48
CA ARG A 197 10.51 -15.50 10.52
C ARG A 197 9.33 -15.22 9.58
N PHE A 198 8.62 -16.24 9.13
CA PHE A 198 7.41 -16.14 8.29
C PHE A 198 6.22 -16.76 9.02
N VAL A 199 5.02 -16.30 8.70
CA VAL A 199 3.78 -16.87 9.22
C VAL A 199 3.04 -17.64 8.12
N PRO A 200 2.24 -18.66 8.44
CA PRO A 200 1.24 -19.17 7.53
C PRO A 200 0.32 -18.06 7.07
N ARG A 201 -0.26 -18.16 5.87
CA ARG A 201 -1.22 -17.15 5.38
C ARG A 201 -2.31 -16.88 6.43
N PRO A 202 -2.39 -15.66 6.99
CA PRO A 202 -3.40 -15.32 7.99
C PRO A 202 -4.81 -15.32 7.41
N ALA A 203 -5.82 -15.57 8.24
CA ALA A 203 -7.22 -15.67 7.82
C ALA A 203 -7.78 -14.35 7.23
N TRP A 204 -7.22 -13.20 7.61
CA TRP A 204 -7.59 -11.89 7.06
C TRP A 204 -6.98 -11.57 5.67
N ARG A 205 -6.11 -12.43 5.12
CA ARG A 205 -5.58 -12.31 3.77
C ARG A 205 -6.17 -13.40 2.88
N ILE A 206 -6.99 -13.00 1.91
CA ILE A 206 -7.55 -13.94 0.95
C ILE A 206 -6.47 -14.42 -0.05
N GLU A 207 -6.69 -15.59 -0.65
CA GLU A 207 -5.88 -16.05 -1.75
C GLU A 207 -6.30 -15.32 -3.03
N THR A 208 -5.46 -14.37 -3.50
CA THR A 208 -5.75 -13.58 -4.69
C THR A 208 -5.61 -14.41 -5.98
N HIS A 209 -6.18 -13.90 -7.07
CA HIS A 209 -6.03 -14.52 -8.40
C HIS A 209 -4.55 -14.69 -8.82
N PHE A 210 -3.71 -13.71 -8.47
CA PHE A 210 -2.26 -13.77 -8.74
C PHE A 210 -1.58 -14.88 -7.95
N GLU A 211 -1.90 -15.03 -6.68
CA GLU A 211 -1.37 -16.10 -5.82
C GLU A 211 -1.77 -17.49 -6.33
N LYS A 212 -3.05 -17.68 -6.68
CA LYS A 212 -3.52 -18.94 -7.29
C LYS A 212 -2.72 -19.31 -8.53
N ARG A 213 -2.42 -18.32 -9.38
CA ARG A 213 -1.61 -18.52 -10.58
C ARG A 213 -0.15 -18.87 -10.23
N GLY A 214 0.47 -18.15 -9.29
CA GLY A 214 1.84 -18.40 -8.83
C GLY A 214 1.99 -19.81 -8.26
N ARG A 215 1.06 -20.24 -7.39
CA ARG A 215 1.06 -21.59 -6.82
C ARG A 215 0.96 -22.69 -7.86
N ARG A 216 0.16 -22.50 -8.92
CA ARG A 216 0.09 -23.47 -10.06
C ARG A 216 1.44 -23.59 -10.78
N LEU A 217 2.29 -22.57 -10.71
CA LEU A 217 3.63 -22.56 -11.28
C LEU A 217 4.71 -23.02 -10.27
N GLY A 218 4.31 -23.50 -9.08
CA GLY A 218 5.21 -23.98 -8.04
C GLY A 218 5.85 -22.89 -7.19
N HIS A 219 5.38 -21.64 -7.25
CA HIS A 219 5.91 -20.56 -6.44
C HIS A 219 5.43 -20.70 -5.00
N GLY A 220 6.33 -20.52 -4.03
CA GLY A 220 6.01 -20.31 -2.62
C GLY A 220 5.46 -18.92 -2.38
N VAL A 221 4.78 -18.73 -1.26
CA VAL A 221 4.38 -17.40 -0.76
C VAL A 221 4.90 -17.24 0.65
N TRP A 222 5.48 -16.09 0.93
CA TRP A 222 6.04 -15.72 2.22
C TRP A 222 5.22 -14.58 2.80
N ASP A 223 4.57 -14.83 3.93
CA ASP A 223 3.86 -13.83 4.73
C ASP A 223 4.73 -13.39 5.91
N LEU A 224 4.88 -12.08 6.11
CA LEU A 224 5.64 -11.46 7.18
C LEU A 224 4.71 -10.56 8.00
N VAL A 225 4.67 -10.76 9.31
CA VAL A 225 3.85 -9.95 10.22
C VAL A 225 4.75 -9.33 11.28
N TYR A 226 4.73 -8.00 11.34
CA TYR A 226 5.47 -7.19 12.29
C TYR A 226 4.53 -6.33 13.12
N GLU A 227 4.94 -6.03 14.34
CA GLU A 227 4.26 -5.12 15.25
C GLU A 227 5.10 -3.87 15.44
N ARG A 228 4.48 -2.71 15.47
CA ARG A 228 5.12 -1.43 15.78
C ARG A 228 5.46 -1.38 17.27
N CYS A 229 6.73 -1.18 17.62
CA CYS A 229 7.21 -1.07 18.98
C CYS A 229 6.77 0.21 19.69
#